data_f75b44d8871d91b2e51ed7691b41f3d5
#
_entry.id   f75b44d8871d91b2e51ed7691b41f3d5
#
_cell.length_a   1.000
_cell.length_b   1.000
_cell.length_c   1.000
_cell.angle_alpha   90.00
_cell.angle_beta   90.00
_cell.angle_gamma   90.00
#
_symmetry.space_group_name_H-M   'P 1'
#
loop_
_entity.id
_entity.type
_entity.pdbx_description
1 polymer ?
#
loop_
_entity_poly.entity_id
_entity_poly.type
_entity_poly.pdbx_seq_one_letter_code
_entity_poly.pdbx_strand_id
1 'polypeptide(L)'
;MNKSKVFRKSVMIIAAFIVMTFFGLVPGGENQNSGDENSNIENFKIVKPLPEMVYFGVGEKLVFAIQYGLIYAGDATMEIRNIAMLDSVKTYHVVSLARTNRAFDLIYKVRDHHESFIDYNNLYSIRFEKHLREGGFRRDETVTFDQKNHLAVYEDKKVGIPPMTQDFLSALYYVRTVELNTGEAVYLANHSGGKNYPIYVKVLRHETVEVPAGEFDCIVIEPVLKTSSIFKHEGKLTIWLTDDNVKMPVLLRSKVVVGSFEARLKEYTLSSAEPRVPQISREARNVR
;
A
#
# COMPACT_ATOMS: atom_id res chain seq x y z
N MET A 1 35.16 -8.49 -15.79
CA MET A 1 33.99 -7.84 -15.12
C MET A 1 33.52 -8.78 -14.02
N ASN A 2 33.60 -8.37 -12.75
CA ASN A 2 33.47 -9.27 -11.59
C ASN A 2 32.01 -9.64 -11.33
N LYS A 3 31.63 -10.90 -11.60
CA LYS A 3 30.23 -11.42 -11.43
C LYS A 3 29.65 -11.14 -10.03
N SER A 4 30.49 -11.08 -8.99
CA SER A 4 30.05 -10.76 -7.62
C SER A 4 29.62 -9.30 -7.44
N LYS A 5 30.25 -8.35 -8.17
CA LYS A 5 29.86 -6.93 -8.14
C LYS A 5 28.53 -6.68 -8.90
N VAL A 6 28.30 -7.43 -9.99
CA VAL A 6 27.03 -7.36 -10.74
C VAL A 6 25.91 -7.98 -9.93
N PHE A 7 26.14 -9.13 -9.31
CA PHE A 7 25.19 -9.79 -8.41
C PHE A 7 24.83 -8.90 -7.20
N ARG A 8 25.82 -8.28 -6.52
CA ARG A 8 25.58 -7.34 -5.40
C ARG A 8 24.80 -6.10 -5.85
N LYS A 9 25.10 -5.52 -7.03
CA LYS A 9 24.33 -4.40 -7.58
C LYS A 9 22.89 -4.80 -7.94
N SER A 10 22.70 -5.97 -8.54
CA SER A 10 21.36 -6.49 -8.86
C SER A 10 20.55 -6.77 -7.59
N VAL A 11 21.15 -7.38 -6.55
CA VAL A 11 20.50 -7.62 -5.27
C VAL A 11 20.23 -6.32 -4.52
N MET A 12 21.12 -5.32 -4.57
CA MET A 12 20.90 -3.97 -4.01
C MET A 12 19.74 -3.24 -4.70
N ILE A 13 19.67 -3.28 -6.03
CA ILE A 13 18.58 -2.68 -6.81
C ILE A 13 17.28 -3.42 -6.51
N ILE A 14 17.33 -4.73 -6.38
CA ILE A 14 16.19 -5.60 -6.09
C ILE A 14 15.66 -5.36 -4.66
N ALA A 15 16.50 -5.23 -3.66
CA ALA A 15 16.10 -5.00 -2.27
C ALA A 15 15.51 -3.59 -2.06
N ALA A 16 16.08 -2.55 -2.69
CA ALA A 16 15.51 -1.21 -2.71
C ALA A 16 14.13 -1.19 -3.42
N PHE A 17 13.95 -2.02 -4.44
CA PHE A 17 12.69 -2.14 -5.19
C PHE A 17 11.56 -2.79 -4.37
N ILE A 18 11.86 -3.63 -3.37
CA ILE A 18 10.85 -4.33 -2.56
C ILE A 18 10.07 -3.37 -1.69
N VAL A 19 10.79 -2.51 -1.01
CA VAL A 19 10.21 -1.52 -0.12
C VAL A 19 9.53 -0.43 -0.92
N MET A 20 10.10 -0.09 -2.09
CA MET A 20 9.50 0.85 -3.04
C MET A 20 8.15 0.38 -3.59
N THR A 21 8.00 -0.91 -3.91
CA THR A 21 6.75 -1.47 -4.46
C THR A 21 5.72 -1.78 -3.38
N PHE A 22 6.15 -2.24 -2.20
CA PHE A 22 5.22 -2.48 -1.08
C PHE A 22 4.74 -1.18 -0.43
N PHE A 23 5.51 -0.09 -0.54
CA PHE A 23 5.26 1.14 0.22
C PHE A 23 5.28 2.42 -0.63
N GLY A 24 5.04 2.32 -1.95
CA GLY A 24 4.71 3.48 -2.79
C GLY A 24 5.83 4.49 -3.01
N LEU A 25 7.07 4.06 -3.22
CA LEU A 25 8.17 4.94 -3.59
C LEU A 25 8.50 4.84 -5.07
N VAL A 26 8.36 6.01 -5.74
CA VAL A 26 8.86 6.25 -7.09
C VAL A 26 10.21 6.96 -6.99
N PRO A 27 11.32 6.41 -7.50
CA PRO A 27 12.53 7.20 -7.67
C PRO A 27 12.32 8.24 -8.77
N GLY A 28 12.58 9.50 -8.47
CA GLY A 28 12.67 10.54 -9.50
C GLY A 28 13.85 10.27 -10.46
N GLY A 29 13.57 9.85 -11.67
CA GLY A 29 14.54 9.66 -12.74
C GLY A 29 13.85 9.98 -14.06
N GLU A 30 14.28 11.08 -14.70
CA GLU A 30 13.88 11.45 -16.06
C GLU A 30 14.48 10.46 -17.06
N ASN A 31 13.64 9.81 -17.87
CA ASN A 31 13.99 9.49 -19.27
C ASN A 31 12.74 9.17 -20.10
N GLN A 32 12.65 9.80 -21.25
CA GLN A 32 11.59 9.69 -22.25
C GLN A 32 11.73 8.39 -23.06
N ASN A 33 10.67 7.61 -23.16
CA ASN A 33 10.28 6.94 -24.40
C ASN A 33 8.88 6.30 -24.29
N SER A 34 8.06 6.60 -25.26
CA SER A 34 6.67 6.21 -25.38
C SER A 34 6.48 4.79 -25.92
N GLY A 35 5.55 4.04 -25.38
CA GLY A 35 5.08 2.76 -25.90
C GLY A 35 3.92 2.22 -25.08
N ASP A 36 2.86 1.92 -25.73
CA ASP A 36 1.50 1.57 -25.33
C ASP A 36 1.42 0.42 -24.31
N GLU A 37 0.93 0.70 -23.10
CA GLU A 37 0.36 -0.29 -22.16
C GLU A 37 -0.92 0.23 -21.48
N ASN A 38 -1.74 0.95 -22.25
CA ASN A 38 -3.10 1.33 -21.80
C ASN A 38 -4.07 0.13 -21.76
N SER A 39 -3.62 -1.06 -22.18
CA SER A 39 -4.45 -2.24 -22.48
C SER A 39 -5.00 -2.99 -21.27
N ASN A 40 -4.60 -2.66 -20.02
CA ASN A 40 -4.91 -3.52 -18.88
C ASN A 40 -6.10 -3.09 -18.00
N ILE A 41 -6.65 -1.89 -18.23
CA ILE A 41 -7.81 -1.38 -17.45
C ILE A 41 -9.09 -1.39 -18.29
N GLU A 42 -8.98 -1.35 -19.62
CA GLU A 42 -10.12 -1.23 -20.55
C GLU A 42 -11.14 -2.37 -20.44
N ASN A 43 -10.72 -3.55 -19.96
CA ASN A 43 -11.59 -4.70 -19.74
C ASN A 43 -12.28 -4.72 -18.37
N PHE A 44 -12.09 -3.69 -17.54
CA PHE A 44 -12.67 -3.62 -16.21
C PHE A 44 -13.70 -2.49 -16.13
N LYS A 45 -14.84 -2.77 -15.47
CA LYS A 45 -15.81 -1.72 -15.13
C LYS A 45 -15.24 -0.86 -14.01
N ILE A 46 -14.95 0.40 -14.30
CA ILE A 46 -14.45 1.34 -13.30
C ILE A 46 -15.58 1.75 -12.36
N VAL A 47 -15.36 1.58 -11.05
CA VAL A 47 -16.30 1.93 -9.99
C VAL A 47 -15.64 2.84 -8.97
N LYS A 48 -16.46 3.69 -8.33
CA LYS A 48 -16.04 4.58 -7.22
C LYS A 48 -16.97 4.32 -6.02
N PRO A 49 -16.91 3.14 -5.41
CA PRO A 49 -17.77 2.82 -4.29
C PRO A 49 -17.43 3.68 -3.08
N LEU A 50 -18.44 3.95 -2.26
CA LEU A 50 -18.23 4.53 -0.93
C LEU A 50 -18.02 3.40 0.08
N PRO A 51 -17.29 3.67 1.18
CA PRO A 51 -17.17 2.74 2.28
C PRO A 51 -18.55 2.37 2.87
N GLU A 52 -18.79 1.08 3.05
CA GLU A 52 -20.07 0.57 3.56
C GLU A 52 -19.98 0.22 5.04
N MET A 53 -19.00 -0.61 5.39
CA MET A 53 -18.79 -1.09 6.74
C MET A 53 -17.31 -1.20 7.06
N VAL A 54 -16.93 -0.83 8.27
CA VAL A 54 -15.55 -0.95 8.79
C VAL A 54 -15.51 -2.11 9.77
N TYR A 55 -14.72 -3.14 9.44
CA TYR A 55 -14.51 -4.34 10.24
C TYR A 55 -13.13 -4.39 10.91
N PHE A 56 -12.32 -3.37 10.73
CA PHE A 56 -11.03 -3.22 11.40
C PHE A 56 -11.10 -2.17 12.51
N GLY A 57 -10.16 -2.19 13.42
CA GLY A 57 -10.11 -1.23 14.52
C GLY A 57 -8.83 -1.35 15.34
N VAL A 58 -8.77 -0.59 16.43
CA VAL A 58 -7.63 -0.62 17.36
C VAL A 58 -7.37 -2.03 17.85
N GLY A 59 -6.08 -2.41 17.89
CA GLY A 59 -5.62 -3.73 18.25
C GLY A 59 -5.51 -4.70 17.08
N GLU A 60 -5.97 -4.35 15.87
CA GLU A 60 -5.63 -5.13 14.67
C GLU A 60 -4.12 -5.10 14.46
N LYS A 61 -3.51 -6.28 14.36
CA LYS A 61 -2.09 -6.45 14.09
C LYS A 61 -1.85 -7.63 13.19
N LEU A 62 -1.17 -7.37 12.08
CA LEU A 62 -0.83 -8.36 11.06
C LEU A 62 0.70 -8.46 10.98
N VAL A 63 1.23 -9.69 11.03
CA VAL A 63 2.67 -9.96 10.93
C VAL A 63 2.91 -10.82 9.69
N PHE A 64 3.79 -10.36 8.81
CA PHE A 64 4.12 -11.02 7.56
C PHE A 64 5.57 -11.49 7.55
N ALA A 65 5.81 -12.70 7.07
CA ALA A 65 7.12 -13.17 6.68
C ALA A 65 7.44 -12.65 5.26
N ILE A 66 8.53 -11.90 5.11
CA ILE A 66 9.01 -11.41 3.82
C ILE A 66 9.94 -12.44 3.21
N GLN A 67 9.64 -12.86 1.98
CA GLN A 67 10.42 -13.85 1.24
C GLN A 67 10.83 -13.34 -0.14
N TYR A 68 12.01 -13.73 -0.60
CA TYR A 68 12.44 -13.63 -1.98
C TYR A 68 12.64 -15.04 -2.56
N GLY A 69 11.71 -15.46 -3.39
CA GLY A 69 11.58 -16.87 -3.75
C GLY A 69 11.40 -17.73 -2.50
N LEU A 70 12.36 -18.64 -2.22
CA LEU A 70 12.34 -19.49 -1.02
C LEU A 70 13.16 -18.91 0.16
N ILE A 71 13.78 -17.76 -0.01
CA ILE A 71 14.68 -17.19 1.01
C ILE A 71 13.87 -16.25 1.92
N TYR A 72 13.84 -16.58 3.21
CA TYR A 72 13.27 -15.69 4.22
C TYR A 72 14.19 -14.49 4.44
N ALA A 73 13.68 -13.30 4.13
CA ALA A 73 14.44 -12.05 4.17
C ALA A 73 14.20 -11.24 5.46
N GLY A 74 13.04 -11.39 6.11
CA GLY A 74 12.70 -10.63 7.30
C GLY A 74 11.21 -10.62 7.58
N ASP A 75 10.76 -9.66 8.40
CA ASP A 75 9.36 -9.49 8.78
C ASP A 75 8.85 -8.10 8.44
N ALA A 76 7.55 -8.01 8.16
CA ALA A 76 6.80 -6.76 8.17
C ALA A 76 5.62 -6.87 9.13
N THR A 77 5.26 -5.74 9.74
CA THR A 77 4.06 -5.65 10.58
C THR A 77 3.18 -4.52 10.12
N MET A 78 1.88 -4.68 10.25
CA MET A 78 0.88 -3.64 10.08
C MET A 78 -0.04 -3.66 11.31
N GLU A 79 -0.26 -2.50 11.94
CA GLU A 79 -0.96 -2.41 13.21
C GLU A 79 -1.78 -1.13 13.29
N ILE A 80 -3.04 -1.23 13.72
CA ILE A 80 -3.83 -0.07 14.18
C ILE A 80 -3.58 0.11 15.68
N ARG A 81 -2.67 1.03 16.02
CA ARG A 81 -2.20 1.20 17.40
C ARG A 81 -3.23 1.84 18.32
N ASN A 82 -3.84 2.91 17.84
CA ASN A 82 -4.79 3.70 18.64
C ASN A 82 -5.67 4.58 17.76
N ILE A 83 -6.60 5.29 18.39
CA ILE A 83 -7.26 6.45 17.83
C ILE A 83 -6.49 7.69 18.27
N ALA A 84 -6.04 8.49 17.31
CA ALA A 84 -5.35 9.76 17.54
C ALA A 84 -6.25 10.93 17.14
N MET A 85 -6.05 12.07 17.82
CA MET A 85 -6.67 13.34 17.45
C MET A 85 -5.62 14.24 16.78
N LEU A 86 -5.81 14.57 15.50
CA LEU A 86 -5.00 15.51 14.75
C LEU A 86 -5.83 16.74 14.40
N ASP A 87 -5.47 17.91 14.93
CA ASP A 87 -6.17 19.17 14.68
C ASP A 87 -7.72 19.02 14.79
N SER A 88 -8.18 18.36 15.86
CA SER A 88 -9.58 18.04 16.14
C SER A 88 -10.22 16.96 15.22
N VAL A 89 -9.46 16.36 14.32
CA VAL A 89 -9.92 15.23 13.49
C VAL A 89 -9.59 13.92 14.19
N LYS A 90 -10.61 13.08 14.41
CA LYS A 90 -10.44 11.72 14.94
C LYS A 90 -9.88 10.83 13.85
N THR A 91 -8.77 10.14 14.10
CA THR A 91 -8.07 9.30 13.12
C THR A 91 -7.73 7.92 13.67
N TYR A 92 -7.71 6.90 12.80
CA TYR A 92 -6.96 5.67 13.07
C TYR A 92 -5.47 5.94 12.87
N HIS A 93 -4.66 5.59 13.85
CA HIS A 93 -3.20 5.62 13.75
C HIS A 93 -2.72 4.22 13.31
N VAL A 94 -2.41 4.10 12.05
CA VAL A 94 -1.90 2.86 11.43
C VAL A 94 -0.39 2.93 11.30
N VAL A 95 0.30 1.90 11.75
CA VAL A 95 1.76 1.82 11.69
C VAL A 95 2.18 0.58 10.92
N SER A 96 3.09 0.75 9.97
CA SER A 96 3.72 -0.33 9.22
C SER A 96 5.23 -0.29 9.42
N LEU A 97 5.80 -1.45 9.78
CA LEU A 97 7.25 -1.64 9.97
C LEU A 97 7.74 -2.75 9.05
N ALA A 98 8.88 -2.55 8.42
CA ALA A 98 9.55 -3.61 7.67
C ALA A 98 11.03 -3.69 8.07
N ARG A 99 11.52 -4.92 8.33
CA ARG A 99 12.90 -5.14 8.70
C ARG A 99 13.44 -6.45 8.16
N THR A 100 14.65 -6.42 7.65
CA THR A 100 15.41 -7.62 7.28
C THR A 100 15.93 -8.34 8.51
N ASN A 101 16.09 -9.68 8.39
CA ASN A 101 16.74 -10.51 9.40
C ASN A 101 18.29 -10.33 9.39
N ARG A 102 18.98 -10.88 10.38
CA ARG A 102 20.43 -10.72 10.53
C ARG A 102 21.24 -11.24 9.33
N ALA A 103 20.81 -12.34 8.72
CA ALA A 103 21.49 -12.90 7.56
C ALA A 103 21.35 -12.00 6.33
N PHE A 104 20.15 -11.48 6.11
CA PHE A 104 19.87 -10.58 4.99
C PHE A 104 20.50 -9.19 5.20
N ASP A 105 20.65 -8.73 6.45
CA ASP A 105 21.34 -7.48 6.81
C ASP A 105 22.81 -7.43 6.29
N LEU A 106 23.46 -8.59 6.14
CA LEU A 106 24.80 -8.68 5.57
C LEU A 106 24.84 -8.33 4.07
N ILE A 107 23.70 -8.45 3.39
CA ILE A 107 23.55 -8.17 1.96
C ILE A 107 22.96 -6.78 1.78
N TYR A 108 21.80 -6.54 2.45
CA TYR A 108 21.07 -5.29 2.37
C TYR A 108 20.15 -5.10 3.58
N LYS A 109 20.49 -4.13 4.43
CA LYS A 109 19.76 -3.85 5.68
C LYS A 109 18.58 -2.92 5.41
N VAL A 110 17.37 -3.33 5.83
CA VAL A 110 16.13 -2.53 5.77
C VAL A 110 15.56 -2.35 7.16
N ARG A 111 15.18 -1.10 7.50
CA ARG A 111 14.49 -0.70 8.73
C ARG A 111 13.55 0.44 8.38
N ASP A 112 12.41 0.11 7.79
CA ASP A 112 11.46 1.10 7.34
C ASP A 112 10.29 1.20 8.30
N HIS A 113 9.82 2.41 8.44
CA HIS A 113 8.72 2.76 9.32
C HIS A 113 7.80 3.75 8.60
N HIS A 114 6.52 3.38 8.52
CA HIS A 114 5.48 4.23 7.95
C HIS A 114 4.35 4.39 8.95
N GLU A 115 3.78 5.59 9.02
CA GLU A 115 2.62 5.90 9.82
C GLU A 115 1.57 6.59 8.94
N SER A 116 0.33 6.14 9.04
CA SER A 116 -0.81 6.78 8.39
C SER A 116 -1.87 7.12 9.42
N PHE A 117 -2.32 8.37 9.39
CA PHE A 117 -3.45 8.84 10.20
C PHE A 117 -4.66 8.96 9.29
N ILE A 118 -5.54 7.98 9.39
CA ILE A 118 -6.70 7.81 8.51
C ILE A 118 -7.93 8.41 9.20
N ASP A 119 -8.64 9.33 8.53
CA ASP A 119 -9.87 9.89 9.05
C ASP A 119 -10.84 8.80 9.50
N TYR A 120 -11.32 8.89 10.72
CA TYR A 120 -12.18 7.87 11.32
C TYR A 120 -13.49 7.70 10.55
N ASN A 121 -14.06 8.76 10.01
CA ASN A 121 -15.34 8.76 9.32
C ASN A 121 -15.23 8.61 7.81
N ASN A 122 -14.34 9.39 7.18
CA ASN A 122 -14.24 9.47 5.72
C ASN A 122 -13.24 8.45 5.14
N LEU A 123 -12.38 7.86 5.97
CA LEU A 123 -11.38 6.84 5.59
C LEU A 123 -10.39 7.31 4.51
N TYR A 124 -10.08 8.61 4.49
CA TYR A 124 -8.99 9.17 3.69
C TYR A 124 -7.80 9.55 4.56
N SER A 125 -6.65 9.81 3.92
CA SER A 125 -5.45 10.23 4.63
C SER A 125 -5.58 11.63 5.20
N ILE A 126 -5.19 11.83 6.48
CA ILE A 126 -5.02 13.13 7.13
C ILE A 126 -3.53 13.47 7.22
N ARG A 127 -2.70 12.49 7.53
CA ARG A 127 -1.25 12.64 7.63
C ARG A 127 -0.58 11.32 7.32
N PHE A 128 0.53 11.40 6.62
CA PHE A 128 1.39 10.26 6.33
C PHE A 128 2.84 10.59 6.66
N GLU A 129 3.51 9.70 7.39
CA GLU A 129 4.92 9.80 7.75
C GLU A 129 5.68 8.59 7.23
N LYS A 130 6.88 8.84 6.72
CA LYS A 130 7.72 7.84 6.12
C LYS A 130 9.16 8.02 6.59
N HIS A 131 9.72 6.98 7.17
CA HIS A 131 11.11 6.90 7.61
C HIS A 131 11.77 5.69 6.98
N LEU A 132 12.53 5.90 5.90
CA LEU A 132 13.23 4.86 5.18
C LEU A 132 14.67 4.74 5.64
N ARG A 133 15.10 3.51 5.86
CA ARG A 133 16.47 3.17 6.25
C ARG A 133 16.90 1.90 5.49
N GLU A 134 17.37 2.09 4.27
CA GLU A 134 17.63 1.03 3.29
C GLU A 134 19.10 1.02 2.87
N GLY A 135 19.88 0.11 3.41
CA GLY A 135 21.33 0.10 3.21
C GLY A 135 21.96 1.43 3.61
N GLY A 136 22.48 2.18 2.63
CA GLY A 136 23.01 3.53 2.82
C GLY A 136 21.98 4.64 2.58
N PHE A 137 20.79 4.33 2.10
CA PHE A 137 19.76 5.31 1.81
C PHE A 137 18.94 5.65 3.06
N ARG A 138 18.68 6.96 3.26
CA ARG A 138 17.84 7.48 4.34
C ARG A 138 16.90 8.54 3.79
N ARG A 139 15.63 8.46 4.16
CA ARG A 139 14.64 9.49 3.84
C ARG A 139 13.62 9.58 4.96
N ASP A 140 13.39 10.79 5.42
CA ASP A 140 12.28 11.14 6.30
C ASP A 140 11.37 12.09 5.53
N GLU A 141 10.06 11.84 5.57
CA GLU A 141 9.07 12.66 4.87
C GLU A 141 7.78 12.63 5.65
N THR A 142 7.20 13.80 5.86
CA THR A 142 5.87 13.97 6.44
C THR A 142 5.00 14.74 5.45
N VAL A 143 3.78 14.26 5.24
CA VAL A 143 2.77 14.91 4.39
C VAL A 143 1.49 15.05 5.19
N THR A 144 0.96 16.26 5.29
CA THR A 144 -0.37 16.52 5.83
C THR A 144 -1.34 16.75 4.69
N PHE A 145 -2.47 16.04 4.71
CA PHE A 145 -3.51 16.13 3.68
C PHE A 145 -4.62 17.05 4.17
N ASP A 146 -4.60 18.30 3.72
CA ASP A 146 -5.72 19.23 3.90
C ASP A 146 -6.81 18.88 2.88
N GLN A 147 -7.65 17.94 3.25
CA GLN A 147 -8.72 17.43 2.37
C GLN A 147 -9.75 18.52 2.04
N LYS A 148 -9.97 19.47 2.94
CA LYS A 148 -10.93 20.56 2.76
C LYS A 148 -10.46 21.58 1.70
N ASN A 149 -9.19 21.91 1.71
CA ASN A 149 -8.59 22.84 0.76
C ASN A 149 -7.94 22.14 -0.44
N HIS A 150 -8.02 20.80 -0.50
CA HIS A 150 -7.42 19.98 -1.55
C HIS A 150 -5.92 20.18 -1.71
N LEU A 151 -5.18 20.13 -0.61
CA LEU A 151 -3.73 20.33 -0.58
C LEU A 151 -3.02 19.20 0.17
N ALA A 152 -1.94 18.69 -0.43
CA ALA A 152 -0.91 17.95 0.29
C ALA A 152 0.18 18.94 0.71
N VAL A 153 0.42 19.05 2.02
CA VAL A 153 1.33 20.02 2.62
C VAL A 153 2.58 19.29 3.10
N TYR A 154 3.71 19.65 2.54
CA TYR A 154 5.06 19.22 2.90
C TYR A 154 5.75 20.33 3.67
N GLU A 155 6.93 20.07 4.22
CA GLU A 155 7.75 21.08 4.89
C GLU A 155 8.12 22.24 3.94
N ASP A 156 8.44 21.93 2.68
CA ASP A 156 9.00 22.86 1.69
C ASP A 156 8.00 23.30 0.60
N LYS A 157 6.83 22.64 0.49
CA LYS A 157 5.87 22.88 -0.60
C LYS A 157 4.45 22.48 -0.29
N LYS A 158 3.53 22.97 -1.11
CA LYS A 158 2.13 22.54 -1.15
C LYS A 158 1.81 22.05 -2.56
N VAL A 159 1.03 20.97 -2.67
CA VAL A 159 0.63 20.37 -3.95
C VAL A 159 -0.88 20.19 -3.94
N GLY A 160 -1.57 20.62 -5.01
CA GLY A 160 -2.99 20.37 -5.17
C GLY A 160 -3.30 18.88 -5.27
N ILE A 161 -4.31 18.41 -4.56
CA ILE A 161 -4.74 17.01 -4.56
C ILE A 161 -6.22 16.88 -4.90
N PRO A 162 -6.66 15.78 -5.53
CA PRO A 162 -8.07 15.47 -5.67
C PRO A 162 -8.76 15.26 -4.31
N PRO A 163 -10.09 15.41 -4.23
CA PRO A 163 -10.85 15.02 -3.05
C PRO A 163 -10.68 13.53 -2.72
N MET A 164 -10.83 13.17 -1.45
CA MET A 164 -10.71 11.80 -0.94
C MET A 164 -9.34 11.17 -1.21
N THR A 165 -8.29 11.98 -1.32
CA THR A 165 -6.94 11.49 -1.62
C THR A 165 -6.40 10.60 -0.51
N GLN A 166 -5.86 9.47 -0.93
CA GLN A 166 -5.26 8.44 -0.10
C GLN A 166 -3.72 8.54 -0.09
N ASP A 167 -3.09 8.10 0.98
CA ASP A 167 -1.76 7.48 0.95
C ASP A 167 -1.90 5.97 0.66
N PHE A 168 -0.79 5.24 0.56
CA PHE A 168 -0.86 3.81 0.22
C PHE A 168 -1.45 2.93 1.34
N LEU A 169 -1.23 3.28 2.63
CA LEU A 169 -1.83 2.53 3.75
C LEU A 169 -3.33 2.82 3.83
N SER A 170 -3.72 4.09 3.79
CA SER A 170 -5.14 4.45 3.81
C SER A 170 -5.89 3.89 2.61
N ALA A 171 -5.27 3.81 1.42
CA ALA A 171 -5.85 3.17 0.25
C ALA A 171 -6.16 1.67 0.48
N LEU A 172 -5.24 0.93 1.11
CA LEU A 172 -5.48 -0.47 1.46
C LEU A 172 -6.64 -0.62 2.45
N TYR A 173 -6.68 0.20 3.49
CA TYR A 173 -7.78 0.17 4.46
C TYR A 173 -9.11 0.60 3.84
N TYR A 174 -9.11 1.57 2.92
CA TYR A 174 -10.31 1.96 2.17
C TYR A 174 -10.87 0.80 1.34
N VAL A 175 -10.02 0.10 0.58
CA VAL A 175 -10.42 -1.05 -0.25
C VAL A 175 -11.08 -2.16 0.58
N ARG A 176 -10.68 -2.34 1.83
CA ARG A 176 -11.27 -3.33 2.74
C ARG A 176 -12.71 -2.98 3.17
N THR A 177 -13.18 -1.76 2.93
CA THR A 177 -14.51 -1.28 3.35
C THR A 177 -15.53 -1.21 2.22
N VAL A 178 -15.13 -1.56 1.01
CA VAL A 178 -16.00 -1.48 -0.18
C VAL A 178 -16.27 -2.88 -0.73
N GLU A 179 -17.35 -3.01 -1.51
CA GLU A 179 -17.65 -4.22 -2.24
C GLU A 179 -16.61 -4.43 -3.36
N LEU A 180 -16.17 -5.69 -3.54
CA LEU A 180 -15.16 -6.08 -4.51
C LEU A 180 -15.73 -7.15 -5.44
N ASN A 181 -16.17 -6.75 -6.64
CA ASN A 181 -16.74 -7.65 -7.62
C ASN A 181 -15.74 -7.98 -8.73
N THR A 182 -15.54 -9.24 -9.03
CA THR A 182 -14.66 -9.69 -10.14
C THR A 182 -15.04 -9.00 -11.45
N GLY A 183 -14.05 -8.47 -12.16
CA GLY A 183 -14.23 -7.70 -13.38
C GLY A 183 -14.45 -6.20 -13.16
N GLU A 184 -14.51 -5.73 -11.91
CA GLU A 184 -14.53 -4.31 -11.58
C GLU A 184 -13.14 -3.81 -11.20
N ALA A 185 -12.92 -2.50 -11.36
CA ALA A 185 -11.73 -1.79 -10.90
C ALA A 185 -12.14 -0.61 -10.03
N VAL A 186 -11.80 -0.65 -8.74
CA VAL A 186 -12.05 0.43 -7.79
C VAL A 186 -11.07 1.56 -8.04
N TYR A 187 -11.60 2.75 -8.33
CA TYR A 187 -10.80 3.97 -8.49
C TYR A 187 -10.55 4.65 -7.15
N LEU A 188 -9.30 5.03 -6.90
CA LEU A 188 -8.88 5.83 -5.76
C LEU A 188 -7.97 6.98 -6.20
N ALA A 189 -8.22 8.19 -5.69
CA ALA A 189 -7.23 9.26 -5.76
C ALA A 189 -6.09 8.95 -4.78
N ASN A 190 -4.85 9.07 -5.21
CA ASN A 190 -3.69 8.81 -4.36
C ASN A 190 -2.61 9.86 -4.57
N HIS A 191 -1.88 10.18 -3.50
CA HIS A 191 -0.76 11.10 -3.53
C HIS A 191 0.45 10.50 -2.82
N SER A 192 1.61 10.55 -3.47
CA SER A 192 2.88 10.09 -2.91
C SER A 192 4.05 10.83 -3.56
N GLY A 193 5.10 11.13 -2.77
CA GLY A 193 6.33 11.73 -3.29
C GLY A 193 6.14 13.08 -4.01
N GLY A 194 5.10 13.83 -3.66
CA GLY A 194 4.79 15.14 -4.24
C GLY A 194 4.02 15.09 -5.57
N LYS A 195 3.43 13.95 -5.93
CA LYS A 195 2.66 13.77 -7.17
C LYS A 195 1.36 13.01 -6.92
N ASN A 196 0.35 13.28 -7.74
CA ASN A 196 -0.92 12.57 -7.72
C ASN A 196 -0.88 11.40 -8.71
N TYR A 197 -1.27 10.23 -8.23
CA TYR A 197 -1.33 8.99 -9.01
C TYR A 197 -2.69 8.34 -8.80
N PRO A 198 -3.61 8.36 -9.78
CA PRO A 198 -4.83 7.55 -9.66
C PRO A 198 -4.46 6.08 -9.59
N ILE A 199 -5.08 5.38 -8.62
CA ILE A 199 -4.96 3.94 -8.46
C ILE A 199 -6.25 3.30 -8.96
N TYR A 200 -6.14 2.24 -9.77
CA TYR A 200 -7.22 1.37 -10.17
C TYR A 200 -6.98 0.00 -9.56
N VAL A 201 -7.76 -0.36 -8.54
CA VAL A 201 -7.64 -1.66 -7.88
C VAL A 201 -8.55 -2.65 -8.61
N LYS A 202 -7.97 -3.44 -9.52
CA LYS A 202 -8.69 -4.48 -10.26
C LYS A 202 -9.04 -5.63 -9.35
N VAL A 203 -10.27 -6.12 -9.41
CA VAL A 203 -10.71 -7.36 -8.78
C VAL A 203 -10.62 -8.48 -9.81
N LEU A 204 -9.69 -9.42 -9.60
CA LEU A 204 -9.31 -10.38 -10.62
C LEU A 204 -10.08 -11.70 -10.55
N ARG A 205 -10.11 -12.32 -9.37
CA ARG A 205 -10.64 -13.66 -9.14
C ARG A 205 -10.71 -13.98 -7.66
N HIS A 206 -11.30 -15.13 -7.34
CA HIS A 206 -11.23 -15.76 -6.03
C HIS A 206 -10.27 -16.95 -6.11
N GLU A 207 -9.50 -17.21 -5.08
CA GLU A 207 -8.67 -18.41 -4.94
C GLU A 207 -8.28 -18.65 -3.47
N THR A 208 -8.12 -19.91 -3.12
CA THR A 208 -7.62 -20.32 -1.80
C THR A 208 -6.10 -20.25 -1.78
N VAL A 209 -5.52 -19.71 -0.72
CA VAL A 209 -4.06 -19.63 -0.54
C VAL A 209 -3.64 -20.14 0.81
N GLU A 210 -2.51 -20.85 0.84
CA GLU A 210 -1.85 -21.31 2.06
C GLU A 210 -0.67 -20.39 2.42
N VAL A 211 -0.66 -19.90 3.66
CA VAL A 211 0.41 -19.06 4.23
C VAL A 211 0.77 -19.59 5.62
N PRO A 212 1.86 -19.13 6.28
CA PRO A 212 2.21 -19.61 7.62
C PRO A 212 1.10 -19.51 8.68
N ALA A 213 0.20 -18.53 8.54
CA ALA A 213 -0.95 -18.35 9.45
C ALA A 213 -2.12 -19.32 9.19
N GLY A 214 -2.11 -20.09 8.10
CA GLY A 214 -3.16 -21.03 7.73
C GLY A 214 -3.57 -20.95 6.26
N GLU A 215 -4.69 -21.60 5.93
CA GLU A 215 -5.34 -21.57 4.63
C GLU A 215 -6.51 -20.58 4.64
N PHE A 216 -6.63 -19.78 3.59
CA PHE A 216 -7.65 -18.74 3.48
C PHE A 216 -8.25 -18.69 2.08
N ASP A 217 -9.57 -18.60 2.00
CA ASP A 217 -10.26 -18.19 0.79
C ASP A 217 -10.09 -16.69 0.61
N CYS A 218 -9.68 -16.27 -0.59
CA CYS A 218 -9.26 -14.89 -0.84
C CYS A 218 -9.85 -14.31 -2.13
N ILE A 219 -10.14 -13.01 -2.09
CA ILE A 219 -10.33 -12.17 -3.26
C ILE A 219 -8.96 -11.64 -3.68
N VAL A 220 -8.60 -11.83 -4.95
CA VAL A 220 -7.33 -11.38 -5.52
C VAL A 220 -7.50 -10.05 -6.21
N ILE A 221 -6.74 -9.05 -5.75
CA ILE A 221 -6.76 -7.70 -6.30
C ILE A 221 -5.40 -7.29 -6.85
N GLU A 222 -5.40 -6.37 -7.79
CA GLU A 222 -4.21 -5.81 -8.42
C GLU A 222 -4.32 -4.29 -8.49
N PRO A 223 -3.65 -3.54 -7.62
CA PRO A 223 -3.54 -2.10 -7.75
C PRO A 223 -2.66 -1.73 -8.95
N VAL A 224 -3.20 -0.91 -9.84
CA VAL A 224 -2.51 -0.39 -11.03
C VAL A 224 -2.46 1.12 -10.94
N LEU A 225 -1.26 1.69 -11.02
CA LEU A 225 -1.04 3.13 -11.09
C LEU A 225 -1.16 3.58 -12.54
N LYS A 226 -2.06 4.50 -12.85
CA LYS A 226 -2.12 5.14 -14.17
C LYS A 226 -1.09 6.26 -14.22
N THR A 227 0.08 5.98 -14.76
CA THR A 227 1.12 6.98 -14.97
C THR A 227 1.49 7.05 -16.43
N SER A 228 1.73 8.27 -16.91
CA SER A 228 2.33 8.48 -18.23
C SER A 228 3.80 8.01 -18.17
N SER A 229 4.12 6.94 -18.87
CA SER A 229 5.45 6.55 -19.37
C SER A 229 6.57 6.09 -18.44
N ILE A 230 6.54 6.29 -17.12
CA ILE A 230 7.74 6.04 -16.28
C ILE A 230 7.77 4.65 -15.64
N PHE A 231 6.66 3.94 -15.56
CA PHE A 231 6.53 2.68 -14.80
C PHE A 231 6.58 1.39 -15.62
N LYS A 232 7.19 1.42 -16.81
CA LYS A 232 7.37 0.21 -17.65
C LYS A 232 8.16 -0.93 -17.00
N HIS A 233 8.80 -0.68 -15.86
CA HIS A 233 9.65 -1.65 -15.16
C HIS A 233 9.27 -1.86 -13.70
N GLU A 234 8.15 -1.30 -13.20
CA GLU A 234 7.71 -1.55 -11.84
C GLU A 234 6.99 -2.88 -11.75
N GLY A 235 7.38 -3.63 -10.73
CA GLY A 235 6.85 -4.96 -10.51
C GLY A 235 5.35 -4.95 -10.30
N LYS A 236 4.65 -5.91 -10.89
CA LYS A 236 3.23 -6.13 -10.70
C LYS A 236 2.96 -6.53 -9.25
N LEU A 237 2.21 -5.69 -8.50
CA LEU A 237 1.75 -5.99 -7.15
C LEU A 237 0.41 -6.73 -7.23
N THR A 238 0.31 -7.88 -6.58
CA THR A 238 -0.94 -8.62 -6.40
C THR A 238 -1.16 -8.81 -4.91
N ILE A 239 -2.39 -8.59 -4.44
CA ILE A 239 -2.78 -8.68 -3.03
C ILE A 239 -3.93 -9.67 -2.91
N TRP A 240 -3.86 -10.56 -1.95
CA TRP A 240 -4.91 -11.49 -1.55
C TRP A 240 -5.51 -11.00 -0.25
N LEU A 241 -6.79 -10.69 -0.28
CA LEU A 241 -7.61 -10.31 0.88
C LEU A 241 -8.52 -11.47 1.22
N THR A 242 -8.78 -11.75 2.50
CA THR A 242 -9.78 -12.78 2.86
C THR A 242 -11.12 -12.47 2.18
N ASP A 243 -11.78 -13.53 1.68
CA ASP A 243 -13.10 -13.44 1.02
C ASP A 243 -14.22 -13.43 2.07
N ASP A 244 -14.16 -12.45 2.94
CA ASP A 244 -15.10 -12.20 4.01
C ASP A 244 -15.30 -10.69 4.22
N ASN A 245 -16.05 -10.33 5.24
CA ASN A 245 -16.32 -8.93 5.55
C ASN A 245 -15.08 -8.17 6.07
N VAL A 246 -14.09 -8.86 6.63
CA VAL A 246 -12.87 -8.24 7.19
C VAL A 246 -11.90 -7.83 6.09
N LYS A 247 -11.86 -8.60 5.00
CA LYS A 247 -10.93 -8.42 3.87
C LYS A 247 -9.49 -8.21 4.34
N MET A 248 -9.06 -9.12 5.24
CA MET A 248 -7.72 -9.07 5.83
C MET A 248 -6.65 -9.40 4.78
N PRO A 249 -5.58 -8.61 4.63
CA PRO A 249 -4.46 -8.98 3.75
C PRO A 249 -3.78 -10.27 4.22
N VAL A 250 -3.69 -11.27 3.34
CA VAL A 250 -3.11 -12.59 3.61
C VAL A 250 -1.77 -12.76 2.89
N LEU A 251 -1.71 -12.33 1.64
CA LEU A 251 -0.52 -12.44 0.81
C LEU A 251 -0.40 -11.19 -0.06
N LEU A 252 0.80 -10.62 -0.10
CA LEU A 252 1.17 -9.58 -1.05
C LEU A 252 2.35 -10.10 -1.86
N ARG A 253 2.24 -10.08 -3.20
CA ARG A 253 3.30 -10.52 -4.10
C ARG A 253 3.67 -9.41 -5.07
N SER A 254 4.93 -9.02 -5.06
CA SER A 254 5.51 -8.08 -6.02
C SER A 254 6.44 -8.82 -6.97
N LYS A 255 6.10 -8.85 -8.27
CA LYS A 255 7.00 -9.35 -9.31
C LYS A 255 8.07 -8.32 -9.59
N VAL A 256 9.30 -8.74 -9.68
CA VAL A 256 10.45 -7.91 -10.06
C VAL A 256 11.10 -8.51 -11.30
N VAL A 257 12.10 -7.80 -11.89
CA VAL A 257 12.78 -8.24 -13.12
C VAL A 257 13.29 -9.69 -13.01
N VAL A 258 13.72 -10.12 -11.82
CA VAL A 258 14.12 -11.50 -11.55
C VAL A 258 13.44 -11.97 -10.27
N GLY A 259 12.47 -12.90 -10.40
CA GLY A 259 11.76 -13.50 -9.28
C GLY A 259 10.58 -12.66 -8.75
N SER A 260 10.24 -12.89 -7.51
CA SER A 260 9.18 -12.16 -6.80
C SER A 260 9.51 -12.03 -5.32
N PHE A 261 8.99 -10.97 -4.72
CA PHE A 261 8.91 -10.81 -3.28
C PHE A 261 7.51 -11.10 -2.81
N GLU A 262 7.41 -11.76 -1.68
CA GLU A 262 6.15 -12.08 -1.04
C GLU A 262 6.19 -11.63 0.43
N ALA A 263 5.09 -10.99 0.87
CA ALA A 263 4.76 -10.85 2.28
C ALA A 263 3.62 -11.84 2.58
N ARG A 264 3.91 -12.88 3.31
CA ARG A 264 3.00 -13.98 3.65
C ARG A 264 2.56 -13.85 5.09
N LEU A 265 1.26 -13.77 5.34
CA LEU A 265 0.72 -13.65 6.69
C LEU A 265 1.24 -14.80 7.57
N LYS A 266 1.84 -14.45 8.70
CA LYS A 266 2.47 -15.37 9.65
C LYS A 266 1.70 -15.46 10.95
N GLU A 267 1.26 -14.30 11.43
CA GLU A 267 0.50 -14.15 12.66
C GLU A 267 -0.48 -12.99 12.51
N TYR A 268 -1.64 -13.07 13.14
CA TYR A 268 -2.58 -11.95 13.13
C TYR A 268 -3.40 -11.87 14.42
N THR A 269 -3.80 -10.68 14.74
CA THR A 269 -4.82 -10.38 15.76
C THR A 269 -5.83 -9.45 15.10
N LEU A 270 -7.10 -9.79 15.15
CA LEU A 270 -8.17 -8.92 14.70
C LEU A 270 -8.60 -7.98 15.83
N SER A 271 -9.14 -6.82 15.45
CA SER A 271 -9.75 -5.92 16.42
C SER A 271 -10.96 -6.58 17.09
N SER A 272 -11.13 -6.32 18.37
CA SER A 272 -12.35 -6.67 19.11
C SER A 272 -13.43 -5.57 19.03
N ALA A 273 -13.17 -4.49 18.27
CA ALA A 273 -14.15 -3.43 18.07
C ALA A 273 -15.33 -3.92 17.22
N GLU A 274 -16.55 -3.54 17.62
CA GLU A 274 -17.75 -3.82 16.83
C GLU A 274 -17.65 -3.18 15.44
N PRO A 275 -18.13 -3.86 14.39
CA PRO A 275 -18.22 -3.28 13.05
C PRO A 275 -19.06 -2.01 13.06
N ARG A 276 -18.67 -1.03 12.25
CA ARG A 276 -19.35 0.25 12.20
C ARG A 276 -19.58 0.79 10.80
N VAL A 277 -20.67 1.50 10.60
CA VAL A 277 -20.91 2.29 9.39
C VAL A 277 -20.11 3.60 9.47
N PRO A 278 -19.27 3.92 8.49
CA PRO A 278 -18.55 5.18 8.46
C PRO A 278 -19.50 6.36 8.16
N GLN A 279 -19.24 7.51 8.78
CA GLN A 279 -20.07 8.70 8.60
C GLN A 279 -19.49 9.59 7.49
N ILE A 280 -19.58 9.14 6.24
CA ILE A 280 -19.02 9.83 5.09
C ILE A 280 -19.66 11.22 4.92
N SER A 281 -18.85 12.26 4.87
CA SER A 281 -19.29 13.65 4.70
C SER A 281 -20.00 13.86 3.37
N ARG A 282 -20.84 14.92 3.29
CA ARG A 282 -21.53 15.28 2.04
C ARG A 282 -20.55 15.66 0.94
N GLU A 283 -19.45 16.33 1.29
CA GLU A 283 -18.39 16.70 0.36
C GLU A 283 -17.74 15.45 -0.28
N ALA A 284 -17.44 14.44 0.53
CA ALA A 284 -16.88 13.18 0.06
C ALA A 284 -17.86 12.38 -0.83
N ARG A 285 -19.17 12.50 -0.61
CA ARG A 285 -20.20 11.85 -1.44
C ARG A 285 -20.38 12.49 -2.82
N ASN A 286 -20.08 13.79 -2.94
CA ASN A 286 -20.26 14.55 -4.19
C ASN A 286 -19.10 14.39 -5.19
N VAL A 287 -18.10 13.60 -4.88
CA VAL A 287 -16.90 13.35 -5.72
C VAL A 287 -17.13 12.18 -6.71
N ARG A 288 -18.36 11.90 -7.11
CA ARG A 288 -18.74 10.84 -8.07
C ARG A 288 -18.37 11.18 -9.51
#